data_039e5077b65f946bd43914ad6deb7871
#
_entry.id   039e5077b65f946bd43914ad6deb7871
#
_cell.length_a   1.000
_cell.length_b   1.000
_cell.length_c   1.000
_cell.angle_alpha   90.00
_cell.angle_beta   90.00
_cell.angle_gamma   90.00
#
_symmetry.space_group_name_H-M   'P 1'
#
loop_
_entity.id
_entity.type
_entity.pdbx_description
1 polymer ?
#
loop_
_entity_poly.entity_id
_entity_poly.type
_entity_poly.pdbx_seq_one_letter_code
_entity_poly.pdbx_strand_id
1 'polypeptide(L)'
;MRKWSLCAGLVLCLWILCGCSIRKVDDTQKRKAVYENVRREEIPEECKKWIEEKKQEPFTLTYEDQGSLYLFCGYGRKKQDGYRVKVVKIEETSNTIFFQTELVGPKRGTVRKKKETYPYCAVKMKAGGKMVVFE
;
A
#
# COMPACT_ATOMS: atom_id res chain seq x y z
N MET A 1 32.97 54.25 10.00
CA MET A 1 32.50 53.76 11.25
C MET A 1 31.10 53.23 11.32
N ARG A 2 30.49 52.94 10.22
CA ARG A 2 29.12 52.45 10.21
C ARG A 2 28.97 51.30 9.26
N LYS A 3 30.00 50.51 9.24
CA LYS A 3 30.10 49.37 8.30
C LYS A 3 29.41 48.12 8.80
N TRP A 4 28.88 48.16 10.01
CA TRP A 4 28.28 46.99 10.64
C TRP A 4 26.82 46.79 10.31
N SER A 5 26.16 47.83 9.87
CA SER A 5 24.78 47.72 9.42
C SER A 5 24.61 46.94 8.12
N LEU A 6 25.69 46.77 7.38
CA LEU A 6 25.69 45.99 6.16
C LEU A 6 25.78 44.48 6.36
N CYS A 7 26.30 44.06 7.51
CA CYS A 7 26.40 42.63 7.79
C CYS A 7 25.10 42.04 8.29
N ALA A 8 24.21 42.87 8.86
CA ALA A 8 22.93 42.36 9.38
C ALA A 8 21.93 41.99 8.27
N GLY A 9 22.12 42.60 7.08
CA GLY A 9 21.24 42.29 5.95
C GLY A 9 21.54 41.00 5.22
N LEU A 10 22.76 40.49 5.39
CA LEU A 10 23.18 39.34 4.63
C LEU A 10 22.80 38.02 5.31
N VAL A 11 22.52 38.06 6.59
CA VAL A 11 22.15 36.86 7.36
C VAL A 11 20.68 36.48 7.16
N LEU A 12 19.89 37.42 6.68
CA LEU A 12 18.45 37.20 6.52
C LEU A 12 18.09 36.45 5.24
N CYS A 13 19.05 36.29 4.33
CA CYS A 13 18.78 35.59 3.06
C CYS A 13 19.02 34.10 3.09
N LEU A 14 19.41 33.57 4.24
CA LEU A 14 19.61 32.13 4.41
C LEU A 14 18.37 31.45 5.00
N TRP A 15 17.21 31.96 4.72
CA TRP A 15 15.99 31.20 4.92
C TRP A 15 15.93 30.16 3.82
N ILE A 16 16.54 29.07 4.16
CA ILE A 16 16.47 27.81 3.43
C ILE A 16 15.00 27.53 3.16
N LEU A 17 14.65 27.60 1.90
CA LEU A 17 13.44 27.01 1.40
C LEU A 17 13.55 25.52 1.64
N CYS A 18 13.15 25.06 2.83
CA CYS A 18 12.79 23.67 3.02
C CYS A 18 11.57 23.43 2.16
N GLY A 19 11.83 23.17 0.89
CA GLY A 19 10.81 22.74 -0.03
C GLY A 19 10.34 21.37 0.43
N CYS A 20 9.23 21.32 1.13
CA CYS A 20 8.47 20.07 1.28
C CYS A 20 8.01 19.71 -0.14
N SER A 21 8.67 18.76 -0.76
CA SER A 21 8.20 18.23 -2.02
C SER A 21 6.95 17.40 -1.73
N ILE A 22 5.80 18.00 -1.88
CA ILE A 22 4.51 17.31 -1.82
C ILE A 22 4.36 16.58 -3.14
N ARG A 23 4.47 15.25 -3.12
CA ARG A 23 4.15 14.44 -4.27
C ARG A 23 2.63 14.40 -4.43
N LYS A 24 2.15 14.93 -5.52
CA LYS A 24 0.74 14.81 -5.89
C LYS A 24 0.52 13.46 -6.54
N VAL A 25 -0.57 12.81 -6.18
CA VAL A 25 -1.03 11.59 -6.84
C VAL A 25 -1.44 11.97 -8.26
N ASP A 26 -0.84 11.31 -9.24
CA ASP A 26 -1.25 11.43 -10.63
C ASP A 26 -2.33 10.39 -10.90
N ASP A 27 -3.53 10.85 -11.17
CA ASP A 27 -4.68 10.00 -11.49
C ASP A 27 -5.05 10.05 -12.98
N THR A 28 -4.22 10.69 -13.79
CA THR A 28 -4.43 10.78 -15.24
C THR A 28 -3.79 9.59 -15.96
N GLN A 29 -4.34 9.21 -17.10
CA GLN A 29 -3.80 8.16 -17.97
C GLN A 29 -3.55 6.83 -17.24
N LYS A 30 -4.53 6.39 -16.49
CA LYS A 30 -4.48 5.08 -15.81
C LYS A 30 -4.41 3.95 -16.83
N ARG A 31 -3.50 3.02 -16.61
CA ARG A 31 -3.36 1.80 -17.39
C ARG A 31 -3.35 0.59 -16.47
N LYS A 32 -3.71 -0.56 -17.01
CA LYS A 32 -3.67 -1.80 -16.23
C LYS A 32 -2.23 -2.13 -15.86
N ALA A 33 -2.00 -2.41 -14.60
CA ALA A 33 -0.71 -2.85 -14.11
C ALA A 33 -0.54 -4.36 -14.31
N VAL A 34 0.68 -4.77 -14.58
CA VAL A 34 1.04 -6.20 -14.64
C VAL A 34 1.39 -6.64 -13.23
N TYR A 35 0.70 -7.65 -12.72
CA TYR A 35 0.92 -8.19 -11.39
C TYR A 35 0.65 -9.70 -11.38
N GLU A 36 1.10 -10.36 -10.33
CA GLU A 36 0.80 -11.77 -10.09
C GLU A 36 0.31 -11.97 -8.65
N ASN A 37 -0.55 -12.95 -8.46
CA ASN A 37 -0.99 -13.33 -7.13
C ASN A 37 0.11 -14.11 -6.42
N VAL A 38 0.28 -13.86 -5.13
CA VAL A 38 1.30 -14.48 -4.31
C VAL A 38 0.65 -15.54 -3.41
N ARG A 39 1.19 -16.76 -3.46
CA ARG A 39 0.77 -17.84 -2.56
C ARG A 39 1.36 -17.60 -1.18
N ARG A 40 0.71 -18.15 -0.14
CA ARG A 40 1.19 -18.03 1.24
C ARG A 40 2.64 -18.47 1.40
N GLU A 41 3.04 -19.54 0.73
CA GLU A 41 4.39 -20.08 0.77
C GLU A 41 5.43 -19.14 0.17
N GLU A 42 5.01 -18.28 -0.72
CA GLU A 42 5.88 -17.34 -1.45
C GLU A 42 5.98 -15.96 -0.77
N ILE A 43 5.21 -15.74 0.28
CA ILE A 43 5.25 -14.47 1.02
C ILE A 43 6.56 -14.39 1.81
N PRO A 44 7.30 -13.27 1.72
CA PRO A 44 8.51 -13.07 2.53
C PRO A 44 8.21 -13.26 4.03
N GLU A 45 9.15 -13.87 4.75
CA GLU A 45 8.97 -14.19 6.17
C GLU A 45 8.67 -12.96 7.03
N GLU A 46 9.28 -11.83 6.73
CA GLU A 46 9.02 -10.57 7.42
C GLU A 46 7.59 -10.12 7.25
N CYS A 47 7.05 -10.28 6.05
CA CYS A 47 5.65 -9.96 5.76
C CYS A 47 4.70 -10.91 6.47
N LYS A 48 5.04 -12.20 6.57
CA LYS A 48 4.22 -13.17 7.33
C LYS A 48 4.09 -12.76 8.79
N LYS A 49 5.17 -12.31 9.40
CA LYS A 49 5.16 -11.80 10.78
C LYS A 49 4.22 -10.60 10.93
N TRP A 50 4.34 -9.63 10.06
CA TRP A 50 3.50 -8.44 10.10
C TRP A 50 2.02 -8.75 9.88
N ILE A 51 1.73 -9.66 8.97
CA ILE A 51 0.35 -10.11 8.73
C ILE A 51 -0.21 -10.75 9.99
N GLU A 52 0.53 -11.64 10.65
CA GLU A 52 0.10 -12.27 11.91
C GLU A 52 -0.19 -11.25 13.01
N GLU A 53 0.59 -10.18 13.08
CA GLU A 53 0.39 -9.11 14.07
C GLU A 53 -0.81 -8.23 13.74
N LYS A 54 -1.13 -8.04 12.46
CA LYS A 54 -2.12 -7.07 11.98
C LYS A 54 -3.45 -7.66 11.55
N LYS A 55 -3.53 -8.96 11.37
CA LYS A 55 -4.69 -9.61 10.74
C LYS A 55 -6.01 -9.48 11.48
N GLN A 56 -5.98 -9.19 12.79
CA GLN A 56 -7.20 -9.00 13.61
C GLN A 56 -8.04 -7.82 13.12
N GLU A 57 -7.40 -6.78 12.64
CA GLU A 57 -8.00 -5.57 12.14
C GLU A 57 -7.80 -5.44 10.63
N PRO A 58 -8.63 -4.67 9.92
CA PRO A 58 -8.35 -4.34 8.53
C PRO A 58 -6.97 -3.67 8.41
N PHE A 59 -6.21 -4.06 7.41
CA PHE A 59 -4.87 -3.51 7.20
C PHE A 59 -4.49 -3.42 5.73
N THR A 60 -3.56 -2.55 5.43
CA THR A 60 -2.85 -2.50 4.15
C THR A 60 -1.35 -2.50 4.45
N LEU A 61 -0.59 -3.12 3.56
CA LEU A 61 0.84 -3.24 3.73
C LEU A 61 1.53 -3.23 2.37
N THR A 62 2.63 -2.51 2.29
CA THR A 62 3.52 -2.55 1.12
C THR A 62 4.90 -2.99 1.57
N TYR A 63 5.55 -3.80 0.75
CA TYR A 63 6.89 -4.29 1.01
C TYR A 63 7.66 -4.40 -0.29
N GLU A 64 8.85 -3.87 -0.30
CA GLU A 64 9.72 -3.90 -1.47
C GLU A 64 10.97 -4.71 -1.18
N ASP A 65 11.28 -5.65 -2.04
CA ASP A 65 12.45 -6.52 -1.92
C ASP A 65 12.94 -6.97 -3.29
N GLN A 66 14.22 -6.80 -3.54
CA GLN A 66 14.90 -7.26 -4.74
C GLN A 66 14.19 -6.87 -6.05
N GLY A 67 13.73 -5.62 -6.14
CA GLY A 67 13.07 -5.11 -7.32
C GLY A 67 11.61 -5.52 -7.46
N SER A 68 11.05 -6.20 -6.47
CA SER A 68 9.64 -6.57 -6.42
C SER A 68 8.91 -5.78 -5.35
N LEU A 69 7.69 -5.39 -5.67
CA LEU A 69 6.78 -4.73 -4.75
C LEU A 69 5.65 -5.68 -4.39
N TYR A 70 5.50 -5.94 -3.10
CA TYR A 70 4.41 -6.75 -2.56
C TYR A 70 3.35 -5.85 -1.98
N LEU A 71 2.09 -6.11 -2.30
CA LEU A 71 0.94 -5.38 -1.79
C LEU A 71 0.01 -6.34 -1.07
N PHE A 72 -0.39 -5.97 0.14
CA PHE A 72 -1.29 -6.77 0.97
C PHE A 72 -2.48 -5.92 1.41
N CYS A 73 -3.66 -6.51 1.37
CA CYS A 73 -4.86 -5.88 1.88
C CYS A 73 -5.68 -6.92 2.65
N GLY A 74 -5.90 -6.66 3.93
CA GLY A 74 -6.66 -7.53 4.82
C GLY A 74 -7.91 -6.86 5.34
N TYR A 75 -8.94 -7.66 5.59
CA TYR A 75 -10.26 -7.17 6.00
C TYR A 75 -10.60 -7.48 7.46
N GLY A 76 -9.60 -7.90 8.24
CA GLY A 76 -9.81 -8.18 9.65
C GLY A 76 -10.44 -9.55 9.92
N ARG A 77 -10.75 -9.78 11.19
CA ARG A 77 -11.31 -11.03 11.65
C ARG A 77 -12.75 -11.22 11.19
N LYS A 78 -13.07 -12.42 10.70
CA LYS A 78 -14.42 -12.88 10.41
C LYS A 78 -14.76 -14.08 11.27
N LYS A 79 -16.01 -14.15 11.72
CA LYS A 79 -16.47 -15.19 12.65
C LYS A 79 -16.75 -16.55 11.98
N GLN A 80 -16.70 -16.58 10.65
CA GLN A 80 -16.99 -17.79 9.88
C GLN A 80 -16.09 -17.87 8.66
N ASP A 81 -16.00 -19.04 8.06
CA ASP A 81 -15.23 -19.24 6.84
C ASP A 81 -16.00 -18.84 5.58
N GLY A 82 -15.35 -18.98 4.43
CA GLY A 82 -15.94 -18.70 3.12
C GLY A 82 -15.76 -17.27 2.62
N TYR A 83 -15.15 -16.40 3.42
CA TYR A 83 -14.77 -15.06 2.96
C TYR A 83 -13.46 -15.10 2.17
N ARG A 84 -13.41 -14.31 1.14
CA ARG A 84 -12.19 -14.14 0.34
C ARG A 84 -12.04 -12.70 -0.11
N VAL A 85 -10.82 -12.29 -0.37
CA VAL A 85 -10.53 -10.97 -0.91
C VAL A 85 -10.28 -11.09 -2.41
N LYS A 86 -11.04 -10.33 -3.17
CA LYS A 86 -10.91 -10.27 -4.62
C LYS A 86 -10.17 -9.01 -5.02
N VAL A 87 -9.14 -9.15 -5.84
CA VAL A 87 -8.50 -8.02 -6.49
C VAL A 87 -9.40 -7.58 -7.64
N VAL A 88 -10.02 -6.42 -7.52
CA VAL A 88 -10.91 -5.89 -8.54
C VAL A 88 -10.11 -5.39 -9.72
N LYS A 89 -9.13 -4.55 -9.44
CA LYS A 89 -8.20 -4.04 -10.45
C LYS A 89 -6.97 -3.45 -9.80
N ILE A 90 -5.90 -3.45 -10.54
CA ILE A 90 -4.70 -2.69 -10.23
C ILE A 90 -4.37 -1.86 -11.46
N GLU A 91 -4.38 -0.56 -11.28
CA GLU A 91 -4.06 0.39 -12.32
C GLU A 91 -2.85 1.21 -11.91
N GLU A 92 -2.12 1.72 -12.88
CA GLU A 92 -0.98 2.58 -12.60
C GLU A 92 -0.95 3.80 -13.49
N THR A 93 -0.35 4.85 -12.99
CA THR A 93 -0.02 6.06 -13.73
C THR A 93 1.49 6.25 -13.73
N SER A 94 1.95 7.44 -14.09
CA SER A 94 3.39 7.74 -14.08
C SER A 94 4.03 7.62 -12.69
N ASN A 95 3.27 7.90 -11.61
CA ASN A 95 3.82 7.97 -10.25
C ASN A 95 3.01 7.23 -9.19
N THR A 96 1.91 6.60 -9.56
CA THR A 96 0.97 6.02 -8.59
C THR A 96 0.45 4.67 -9.04
N ILE A 97 0.26 3.78 -8.08
CA ILE A 97 -0.42 2.50 -8.24
C ILE A 97 -1.73 2.58 -7.48
N PHE A 98 -2.83 2.28 -8.16
CA PHE A 98 -4.18 2.22 -7.56
C PHE A 98 -4.57 0.76 -7.41
N PHE A 99 -4.74 0.33 -6.17
CA PHE A 99 -5.03 -1.04 -5.83
C PHE A 99 -6.43 -1.14 -5.23
N GLN A 100 -7.35 -1.72 -5.98
CA GLN A 100 -8.74 -1.88 -5.56
C GLN A 100 -9.07 -3.33 -5.27
N THR A 101 -9.60 -3.58 -4.08
CA THR A 101 -10.03 -4.91 -3.62
C THR A 101 -11.46 -4.85 -3.13
N GLU A 102 -12.07 -6.03 -3.03
CA GLU A 102 -13.36 -6.17 -2.38
C GLU A 102 -13.40 -7.46 -1.58
N LEU A 103 -14.14 -7.45 -0.48
CA LEU A 103 -14.40 -8.63 0.32
C LEU A 103 -15.62 -9.35 -0.26
N VAL A 104 -15.43 -10.62 -0.61
CA VAL A 104 -16.49 -11.46 -1.13
C VAL A 104 -16.91 -12.44 -0.05
N GLY A 105 -18.19 -12.40 0.33
CA GLY A 105 -18.75 -13.31 1.31
C GLY A 105 -19.00 -14.70 0.74
N PRO A 106 -19.32 -15.65 1.61
CA PRO A 106 -19.66 -17.01 1.17
C PRO A 106 -20.92 -17.03 0.32
N LYS A 107 -20.97 -18.00 -0.59
CA LYS A 107 -22.15 -18.19 -1.46
C LYS A 107 -23.39 -18.58 -0.63
N ARG A 108 -24.56 -18.10 -1.06
CA ARG A 108 -25.84 -18.51 -0.47
C ARG A 108 -26.00 -20.04 -0.52
N GLY A 109 -26.50 -20.62 0.57
CA GLY A 109 -26.77 -22.05 0.64
C GLY A 109 -25.54 -22.92 0.93
N THR A 110 -24.37 -22.34 1.07
CA THR A 110 -23.16 -23.08 1.47
C THR A 110 -23.19 -23.32 2.98
N VAL A 111 -22.89 -24.55 3.40
CA VAL A 111 -22.72 -24.85 4.81
C VAL A 111 -21.43 -24.19 5.28
N ARG A 112 -21.55 -23.31 6.26
CA ARG A 112 -20.43 -22.53 6.77
C ARG A 112 -20.01 -23.06 8.13
N LYS A 113 -18.71 -23.24 8.31
CA LYS A 113 -18.14 -23.55 9.61
C LYS A 113 -17.98 -22.27 10.41
N LYS A 114 -18.35 -22.29 11.68
CA LYS A 114 -18.07 -21.21 12.63
C LYS A 114 -16.59 -21.25 13.01
N LYS A 115 -15.75 -20.87 12.07
CA LYS A 115 -14.31 -20.82 12.25
C LYS A 115 -13.82 -19.42 11.98
N GLU A 116 -13.10 -18.83 12.92
CA GLU A 116 -12.49 -17.53 12.71
C GLU A 116 -11.52 -17.57 11.55
N THR A 117 -11.66 -16.61 10.64
CA THR A 117 -10.79 -16.45 9.48
C THR A 117 -10.32 -15.01 9.35
N TYR A 118 -9.24 -14.84 8.63
CA TYR A 118 -8.59 -13.54 8.47
C TYR A 118 -8.30 -13.34 6.99
N PRO A 119 -9.34 -12.98 6.19
CA PRO A 119 -9.16 -12.87 4.75
C PRO A 119 -8.23 -11.71 4.37
N TYR A 120 -7.26 -12.00 3.54
CA TYR A 120 -6.38 -11.00 2.96
C TYR A 120 -5.94 -11.46 1.56
N CYS A 121 -5.46 -10.52 0.78
CA CYS A 121 -4.84 -10.82 -0.51
C CYS A 121 -3.40 -10.35 -0.52
N ALA A 122 -2.61 -10.97 -1.38
CA ALA A 122 -1.22 -10.65 -1.60
C ALA A 122 -0.93 -10.65 -3.10
N VAL A 123 -0.38 -9.58 -3.61
CA VAL A 123 0.04 -9.46 -5.00
C VAL A 123 1.47 -8.97 -5.06
N LYS A 124 2.13 -9.29 -6.16
CA LYS A 124 3.51 -8.94 -6.44
C LYS A 124 3.59 -8.28 -7.81
N MET A 125 4.35 -7.21 -7.88
CA MET A 125 4.59 -6.51 -9.14
C MET A 125 5.99 -5.94 -9.14
N LYS A 126 6.43 -5.44 -10.29
CA LYS A 126 7.73 -4.81 -10.41
C LYS A 126 7.77 -3.50 -9.61
N ALA A 127 8.79 -3.33 -8.78
CA ALA A 127 9.01 -2.10 -8.06
C ALA A 127 9.41 -0.97 -9.02
N GLY A 128 8.88 0.22 -8.80
CA GLY A 128 9.17 1.39 -9.63
C GLY A 128 9.12 2.70 -8.86
N GLY A 129 9.18 2.64 -7.54
CA GLY A 129 9.20 3.85 -6.70
C GLY A 129 7.89 4.63 -6.70
N LYS A 130 6.81 4.02 -7.14
CA LYS A 130 5.49 4.68 -7.22
C LYS A 130 4.80 4.68 -5.87
N MET A 131 3.96 5.67 -5.65
CA MET A 131 3.05 5.72 -4.50
C MET A 131 1.96 4.67 -4.69
N VAL A 132 1.45 4.13 -3.58
CA VAL A 132 0.35 3.15 -3.61
C VAL A 132 -0.87 3.74 -2.94
N VAL A 133 -1.99 3.70 -3.64
CA VAL A 133 -3.30 4.10 -3.13
C VAL A 133 -4.17 2.85 -3.06
N PHE A 134 -4.64 2.52 -1.86
CA PHE A 134 -5.57 1.41 -1.64
C PHE A 134 -6.99 1.95 -1.70
N GLU A 135 -7.81 1.36 -2.55
CA GLU A 135 -9.22 1.74 -2.76
C GLU A 135 -10.19 0.68 -2.26
#